data_fa4edb808364772cd0da621b00dafa80
#
_entry.id   fa4edb808364772cd0da621b00dafa80
#
_cell.length_a   1.000
_cell.length_b   1.000
_cell.length_c   1.000
_cell.angle_alpha   90.00
_cell.angle_beta   90.00
_cell.angle_gamma   90.00
#
_symmetry.space_group_name_H-M   'P 1'
#
loop_
_entity.id
_entity.type
_entity.pdbx_description
1 polymer ?
#
loop_
_entity_poly.entity_id
_entity_poly.type
_entity_poly.pdbx_seq_one_letter_code
_entity_poly.pdbx_strand_id
1 'polypeptide(L)'
;MPEQGNNLRVRYPEIAKELDQSDDDQVEKFVSEVVSEHKQIDVLVNSAYGGLIAMTPHFGKPFWERPVSVYDEALNIGARSAYVMSKFVAPIMVDNKSGLIIQTSSTGGFHYVFEVAYGVGHAAIDRLTTDMAIELEPYNVKSITLSPVGGCVTEIASFPDGESTDFVGKAAVALAEKASQEELKEMNGKLVFTAELAEKYEFFENGDTTGEINASRIKAAREMRKV
;
A
#
# COMPACT_ATOMS: atom_id res chain seq x y z
N MET A 1 4.25 10.70 24.05
CA MET A 1 4.13 10.68 22.60
C MET A 1 2.67 10.88 22.26
N PRO A 2 2.33 11.86 21.45
CA PRO A 2 0.97 12.33 21.34
C PRO A 2 0.11 11.47 20.42
N GLU A 3 -1.02 11.30 20.81
CA GLU A 3 -2.42 11.22 20.36
C GLU A 3 -2.74 11.42 18.86
N GLN A 4 -1.80 11.28 17.92
CA GLN A 4 -2.06 11.51 16.49
C GLN A 4 -2.50 10.26 15.72
N GLY A 5 -2.28 9.06 16.24
CA GLY A 5 -2.76 7.80 15.62
C GLY A 5 -4.29 7.62 15.62
N ASN A 6 -5.03 8.59 16.11
CA ASN A 6 -6.49 8.56 16.22
C ASN A 6 -7.23 9.50 15.25
N ASN A 7 -6.55 10.08 14.26
CA ASN A 7 -7.16 11.10 13.42
C ASN A 7 -8.34 10.56 12.58
N LEU A 8 -8.29 9.32 12.12
CA LEU A 8 -9.41 8.67 11.43
C LEU A 8 -10.60 8.42 12.35
N ARG A 9 -10.37 7.96 13.60
CA ARG A 9 -11.44 7.77 14.59
C ARG A 9 -12.10 9.08 14.98
N VAL A 10 -11.36 10.18 15.05
CA VAL A 10 -11.91 11.51 15.31
C VAL A 10 -12.69 12.04 14.11
N ARG A 11 -12.21 11.76 12.89
CA ARG A 11 -12.81 12.27 11.64
C ARG A 11 -13.96 11.41 11.13
N TYR A 12 -13.87 10.08 11.33
CA TYR A 12 -14.83 9.07 10.87
C TYR A 12 -15.02 7.98 11.95
N PRO A 13 -15.52 8.32 13.15
CA PRO A 13 -15.59 7.38 14.28
C PRO A 13 -16.48 6.17 14.00
N GLU A 14 -17.49 6.34 13.17
CA GLU A 14 -18.47 5.32 12.80
C GLU A 14 -17.94 4.23 11.87
N ILE A 15 -16.86 4.51 11.15
CA ILE A 15 -16.27 3.57 10.17
C ILE A 15 -14.84 3.12 10.54
N ALA A 16 -14.21 3.78 11.53
CA ALA A 16 -12.87 3.40 11.98
C ALA A 16 -12.95 2.28 13.02
N LYS A 17 -12.34 1.13 12.74
CA LYS A 17 -12.25 0.00 13.65
C LYS A 17 -10.80 -0.30 13.99
N GLU A 18 -10.55 -0.65 15.24
CA GLU A 18 -9.27 -1.16 15.68
C GLU A 18 -9.15 -2.63 15.30
N LEU A 19 -8.04 -2.99 14.66
CA LEU A 19 -7.78 -4.32 14.17
C LEU A 19 -6.30 -4.65 14.34
N ASP A 20 -6.00 -5.73 15.05
CA ASP A 20 -4.67 -6.32 15.04
C ASP A 20 -4.51 -7.21 13.81
N GLN A 21 -3.74 -6.74 12.84
CA GLN A 21 -3.51 -7.47 11.59
C GLN A 21 -2.53 -8.65 11.72
N SER A 22 -1.96 -8.88 12.90
CA SER A 22 -1.22 -10.10 13.22
C SER A 22 -2.11 -11.26 13.68
N ASP A 23 -3.37 -10.96 14.03
CA ASP A 23 -4.38 -11.91 14.50
C ASP A 23 -5.35 -12.27 13.36
N ASP A 24 -5.17 -13.44 12.78
CA ASP A 24 -5.94 -13.90 11.62
C ASP A 24 -7.45 -14.03 11.94
N ASP A 25 -7.82 -14.41 13.17
CA ASP A 25 -9.22 -14.57 13.58
C ASP A 25 -9.92 -13.19 13.67
N GLN A 26 -9.20 -12.17 14.14
CA GLN A 26 -9.72 -10.80 14.13
C GLN A 26 -9.89 -10.28 12.70
N VAL A 27 -8.96 -10.57 11.79
CA VAL A 27 -9.06 -10.18 10.38
C VAL A 27 -10.26 -10.85 9.72
N GLU A 28 -10.45 -12.17 9.90
CA GLU A 28 -11.58 -12.90 9.35
C GLU A 28 -12.92 -12.35 9.87
N LYS A 29 -13.00 -12.13 11.18
CA LYS A 29 -14.19 -11.54 11.81
C LYS A 29 -14.49 -10.14 11.27
N PHE A 30 -13.48 -9.29 11.13
CA PHE A 30 -13.62 -7.95 10.56
C PHE A 30 -14.19 -7.98 9.15
N VAL A 31 -13.63 -8.81 8.26
CA VAL A 31 -14.13 -8.97 6.89
C VAL A 31 -15.57 -9.48 6.88
N SER A 32 -15.89 -10.45 7.74
CA SER A 32 -17.25 -10.98 7.87
C SER A 32 -18.25 -9.91 8.32
N GLU A 33 -17.88 -9.04 9.25
CA GLU A 33 -18.71 -7.90 9.69
C GLU A 33 -18.96 -6.92 8.53
N VAL A 34 -17.91 -6.54 7.79
CA VAL A 34 -18.03 -5.63 6.62
C VAL A 34 -18.98 -6.22 5.57
N VAL A 35 -18.83 -7.49 5.24
CA VAL A 35 -19.72 -8.17 4.27
C VAL A 35 -21.15 -8.29 4.79
N SER A 36 -21.35 -8.56 6.06
CA SER A 36 -22.69 -8.60 6.67
C SER A 36 -23.41 -7.27 6.50
N GLU A 37 -22.70 -6.15 6.65
CA GLU A 37 -23.25 -4.79 6.58
C GLU A 37 -23.42 -4.31 5.13
N HIS A 38 -22.37 -4.45 4.30
CA HIS A 38 -22.31 -3.83 2.97
C HIS A 38 -22.55 -4.80 1.81
N LYS A 39 -22.57 -6.11 2.05
CA LYS A 39 -22.81 -7.21 1.07
C LYS A 39 -21.69 -7.44 0.08
N GLN A 40 -20.86 -6.45 -0.20
CA GLN A 40 -19.74 -6.52 -1.13
C GLN A 40 -18.55 -5.70 -0.66
N ILE A 41 -17.39 -5.96 -1.27
CA ILE A 41 -16.17 -5.17 -1.13
C ILE A 41 -15.65 -4.93 -2.55
N ASP A 42 -15.64 -3.69 -3.00
CA ASP A 42 -15.21 -3.34 -4.36
C ASP A 42 -13.72 -3.04 -4.44
N VAL A 43 -13.18 -2.45 -3.37
CA VAL A 43 -11.77 -2.05 -3.28
C VAL A 43 -11.21 -2.43 -1.92
N LEU A 44 -10.06 -3.09 -1.93
CA LEU A 44 -9.23 -3.33 -0.76
C LEU A 44 -7.91 -2.55 -0.92
N VAL A 45 -7.56 -1.74 0.08
CA VAL A 45 -6.24 -1.08 0.15
C VAL A 45 -5.48 -1.62 1.37
N ASN A 46 -4.43 -2.40 1.15
CA ASN A 46 -3.52 -2.86 2.19
C ASN A 46 -2.38 -1.86 2.34
N SER A 47 -2.33 -1.17 3.49
CA SER A 47 -1.36 -0.11 3.77
C SER A 47 -0.66 -0.25 5.13
N ALA A 48 -0.94 -1.33 5.88
CA ALA A 48 -0.31 -1.57 7.17
C ALA A 48 1.16 -2.01 7.00
N TYR A 49 2.07 -1.39 7.74
CA TYR A 49 3.48 -1.75 7.75
C TYR A 49 4.12 -1.51 9.13
N GLY A 50 4.53 -2.57 9.80
CA GLY A 50 5.15 -2.53 11.14
C GLY A 50 6.67 -2.35 11.13
N GLY A 51 7.32 -2.71 10.03
CA GLY A 51 8.79 -2.75 9.95
C GLY A 51 9.48 -1.42 10.21
N LEU A 52 8.86 -0.29 9.87
CA LEU A 52 9.46 1.03 10.09
C LEU A 52 9.64 1.34 11.58
N ILE A 53 8.67 1.01 12.41
CA ILE A 53 8.74 1.19 13.87
C ILE A 53 9.85 0.30 14.45
N ALA A 54 9.90 -0.96 14.02
CA ALA A 54 10.88 -1.93 14.51
C ALA A 54 12.32 -1.56 14.11
N MET A 55 12.55 -1.02 12.90
CA MET A 55 13.90 -0.69 12.43
C MET A 55 14.43 0.63 12.94
N THR A 56 13.57 1.60 13.28
CA THR A 56 13.98 2.97 13.67
C THR A 56 15.04 3.02 14.78
N PRO A 57 14.95 2.23 15.89
CA PRO A 57 15.98 2.22 16.92
C PRO A 57 17.33 1.66 16.47
N HIS A 58 17.37 1.05 15.29
CA HIS A 58 18.53 0.35 14.75
C HIS A 58 19.10 1.00 13.48
N PHE A 59 18.66 2.21 13.13
CA PHE A 59 19.21 2.94 11.98
C PHE A 59 20.73 3.07 12.05
N GLY A 60 21.38 2.92 10.88
CA GLY A 60 22.84 2.99 10.75
C GLY A 60 23.59 1.71 11.15
N LYS A 61 22.91 0.71 11.75
CA LYS A 61 23.53 -0.58 12.03
C LYS A 61 23.43 -1.50 10.80
N PRO A 62 24.46 -2.31 10.51
CA PRO A 62 24.36 -3.33 9.47
C PRO A 62 23.35 -4.42 9.90
N PHE A 63 22.79 -5.17 8.92
CA PHE A 63 21.73 -6.14 9.20
C PHE A 63 22.13 -7.23 10.21
N TRP A 64 23.39 -7.65 10.26
CA TRP A 64 23.88 -8.68 11.19
C TRP A 64 24.00 -8.22 12.65
N GLU A 65 23.85 -6.93 12.92
CA GLU A 65 23.81 -6.36 14.27
C GLU A 65 22.39 -5.96 14.72
N ARG A 66 21.40 -6.17 13.86
CA ARG A 66 20.01 -5.89 14.16
C ARG A 66 19.32 -7.12 14.78
N PRO A 67 18.37 -6.94 15.70
CA PRO A 67 17.58 -8.07 16.20
C PRO A 67 16.71 -8.67 15.08
N VAL A 68 16.49 -9.97 15.13
CA VAL A 68 15.66 -10.70 14.16
C VAL A 68 14.23 -10.16 14.12
N SER A 69 13.73 -9.62 15.22
CA SER A 69 12.40 -8.98 15.29
C SER A 69 12.19 -7.85 14.29
N VAL A 70 13.23 -7.17 13.82
CA VAL A 70 13.12 -6.17 12.73
C VAL A 70 12.66 -6.84 11.44
N TYR A 71 13.20 -8.01 11.13
CA TYR A 71 12.80 -8.81 9.99
C TYR A 71 11.39 -9.38 10.16
N ASP A 72 11.10 -9.93 11.34
CA ASP A 72 9.79 -10.51 11.65
C ASP A 72 8.68 -9.48 11.50
N GLU A 73 8.86 -8.27 12.04
CA GLU A 73 7.86 -7.19 11.94
C GLU A 73 7.68 -6.69 10.50
N ALA A 74 8.77 -6.56 9.73
CA ALA A 74 8.69 -6.14 8.34
C ALA A 74 7.88 -7.12 7.46
N LEU A 75 7.93 -8.41 7.78
CA LEU A 75 7.14 -9.43 7.08
C LEU A 75 5.77 -9.64 7.69
N ASN A 76 5.65 -9.67 9.01
CA ASN A 76 4.39 -9.99 9.70
C ASN A 76 3.33 -8.90 9.50
N ILE A 77 3.68 -7.63 9.81
CA ILE A 77 2.82 -6.47 9.53
C ILE A 77 3.31 -5.76 8.26
N GLY A 78 3.15 -6.41 7.15
CA GLY A 78 3.55 -6.00 5.82
C GLY A 78 3.05 -7.03 4.82
N ALA A 79 3.93 -7.90 4.33
CA ALA A 79 3.57 -8.90 3.33
C ALA A 79 2.56 -9.94 3.85
N ARG A 80 2.72 -10.45 5.09
CA ARG A 80 1.81 -11.46 5.65
C ARG A 80 0.43 -10.87 5.93
N SER A 81 0.35 -9.73 6.60
CA SER A 81 -0.94 -9.09 6.88
C SER A 81 -1.71 -8.74 5.61
N ALA A 82 -1.01 -8.25 4.58
CA ALA A 82 -1.58 -7.98 3.27
C ALA A 82 -2.11 -9.26 2.59
N TYR A 83 -1.38 -10.38 2.69
CA TYR A 83 -1.85 -11.67 2.20
C TYR A 83 -3.10 -12.16 2.94
N VAL A 84 -3.10 -12.11 4.28
CA VAL A 84 -4.23 -12.60 5.11
C VAL A 84 -5.50 -11.79 4.83
N MET A 85 -5.40 -10.47 4.80
CA MET A 85 -6.54 -9.61 4.45
C MET A 85 -7.06 -9.92 3.04
N SER A 86 -6.16 -10.02 2.07
CA SER A 86 -6.52 -10.36 0.67
C SER A 86 -7.15 -11.74 0.56
N LYS A 87 -6.67 -12.74 1.31
CA LYS A 87 -7.22 -14.09 1.35
C LYS A 87 -8.70 -14.11 1.78
N PHE A 88 -9.08 -13.30 2.76
CA PHE A 88 -10.46 -13.25 3.23
C PHE A 88 -11.35 -12.37 2.34
N VAL A 89 -10.81 -11.36 1.68
CA VAL A 89 -11.57 -10.46 0.79
C VAL A 89 -11.72 -11.05 -0.62
N ALA A 90 -10.71 -11.72 -1.16
CA ALA A 90 -10.72 -12.21 -2.54
C ALA A 90 -11.93 -13.09 -2.90
N PRO A 91 -12.41 -14.03 -2.07
CA PRO A 91 -13.60 -14.83 -2.40
C PRO A 91 -14.85 -13.98 -2.68
N ILE A 92 -15.02 -12.88 -1.96
CA ILE A 92 -16.14 -11.95 -2.12
C ILE A 92 -16.08 -11.26 -3.50
N MET A 93 -14.88 -10.79 -3.87
CA MET A 93 -14.64 -10.18 -5.18
C MET A 93 -14.78 -11.19 -6.32
N VAL A 94 -14.32 -12.43 -6.11
CA VAL A 94 -14.42 -13.55 -7.06
C VAL A 94 -15.90 -13.88 -7.35
N ASP A 95 -16.72 -13.98 -6.32
CA ASP A 95 -18.17 -14.25 -6.45
C ASP A 95 -18.88 -13.12 -7.20
N ASN A 96 -18.48 -11.87 -6.96
CA ASN A 96 -19.01 -10.68 -7.63
C ASN A 96 -18.42 -10.48 -9.05
N LYS A 97 -17.37 -11.22 -9.43
CA LYS A 97 -16.60 -11.02 -10.67
C LYS A 97 -16.14 -9.59 -10.90
N SER A 98 -15.80 -8.93 -9.83
CA SER A 98 -15.36 -7.54 -9.81
C SER A 98 -14.61 -7.24 -8.52
N GLY A 99 -13.51 -6.54 -8.60
CA GLY A 99 -12.75 -6.08 -7.44
C GLY A 99 -11.39 -5.51 -7.80
N LEU A 100 -10.88 -4.67 -6.90
CA LEU A 100 -9.55 -4.09 -7.00
C LEU A 100 -8.83 -4.22 -5.67
N ILE A 101 -7.71 -4.93 -5.66
CA ILE A 101 -6.80 -5.03 -4.51
C ILE A 101 -5.60 -4.12 -4.79
N ILE A 102 -5.37 -3.15 -3.93
CA ILE A 102 -4.22 -2.23 -3.97
C ILE A 102 -3.31 -2.58 -2.81
N GLN A 103 -2.05 -2.91 -3.12
CA GLN A 103 -1.00 -3.11 -2.14
C GLN A 103 -0.12 -1.87 -2.10
N THR A 104 0.02 -1.21 -0.97
CA THR A 104 1.02 -0.15 -0.85
C THR A 104 2.40 -0.75 -0.66
N SER A 105 3.36 -0.28 -1.43
CA SER A 105 4.75 -0.74 -1.40
C SER A 105 5.72 0.44 -1.42
N SER A 106 6.97 0.17 -1.69
CA SER A 106 8.05 1.14 -1.74
C SER A 106 9.07 0.75 -2.81
N THR A 107 9.81 1.73 -3.28
CA THR A 107 11.00 1.51 -4.12
C THR A 107 12.03 0.58 -3.46
N GLY A 108 11.94 0.37 -2.15
CA GLY A 108 12.73 -0.61 -1.40
C GLY A 108 12.56 -2.06 -1.88
N GLY A 109 11.47 -2.40 -2.56
CA GLY A 109 11.24 -3.72 -3.12
C GLY A 109 12.19 -4.10 -4.27
N PHE A 110 12.80 -3.11 -4.96
CA PHE A 110 13.72 -3.33 -6.08
C PHE A 110 15.01 -2.51 -6.01
N HIS A 111 15.14 -1.59 -5.04
CA HIS A 111 16.35 -0.87 -4.72
C HIS A 111 16.72 -1.05 -3.25
N TYR A 112 17.99 -0.90 -2.90
CA TYR A 112 18.38 -0.84 -1.50
C TYR A 112 17.93 0.48 -0.88
N VAL A 113 16.98 0.39 0.04
CA VAL A 113 16.47 1.51 0.84
C VAL A 113 16.47 1.10 2.30
N PHE A 114 17.05 1.90 3.17
CA PHE A 114 17.17 1.74 4.62
C PHE A 114 17.91 0.49 5.08
N GLU A 115 17.42 -0.72 4.76
CA GLU A 115 17.99 -1.97 5.27
C GLU A 115 17.40 -3.22 4.58
N VAL A 116 17.97 -4.40 4.90
CA VAL A 116 17.65 -5.68 4.24
C VAL A 116 16.20 -6.12 4.46
N ALA A 117 15.68 -6.06 5.70
CA ALA A 117 14.31 -6.53 6.00
C ALA A 117 13.25 -5.63 5.33
N TYR A 118 13.52 -4.32 5.24
CA TYR A 118 12.68 -3.38 4.51
C TYR A 118 12.57 -3.76 3.03
N GLY A 119 13.70 -4.01 2.39
CA GLY A 119 13.75 -4.42 0.99
C GLY A 119 13.04 -5.75 0.74
N VAL A 120 13.32 -6.77 1.55
CA VAL A 120 12.69 -8.10 1.45
C VAL A 120 11.17 -8.01 1.66
N GLY A 121 10.72 -7.27 2.67
CA GLY A 121 9.28 -7.09 2.95
C GLY A 121 8.53 -6.46 1.77
N HIS A 122 9.08 -5.40 1.16
CA HIS A 122 8.45 -4.74 0.02
C HIS A 122 8.55 -5.57 -1.27
N ALA A 123 9.66 -6.27 -1.50
CA ALA A 123 9.77 -7.21 -2.61
C ALA A 123 8.73 -8.35 -2.50
N ALA A 124 8.47 -8.82 -1.26
CA ALA A 124 7.43 -9.82 -1.02
C ALA A 124 6.01 -9.27 -1.33
N ILE A 125 5.71 -8.01 -1.00
CA ILE A 125 4.44 -7.34 -1.35
C ILE A 125 4.30 -7.24 -2.87
N ASP A 126 5.35 -6.83 -3.59
CA ASP A 126 5.33 -6.71 -5.05
C ASP A 126 5.13 -8.08 -5.72
N ARG A 127 5.80 -9.11 -5.20
CA ARG A 127 5.60 -10.49 -5.67
C ARG A 127 4.20 -10.99 -5.39
N LEU A 128 3.67 -10.76 -4.20
CA LEU A 128 2.31 -11.12 -3.81
C LEU A 128 1.29 -10.49 -4.77
N THR A 129 1.45 -9.22 -5.11
CA THR A 129 0.60 -8.52 -6.09
C THR A 129 0.60 -9.23 -7.44
N THR A 130 1.79 -9.58 -7.95
CA THR A 130 1.94 -10.23 -9.25
C THR A 130 1.27 -11.60 -9.28
N ASP A 131 1.46 -12.41 -8.25
CA ASP A 131 0.92 -13.77 -8.20
C ASP A 131 -0.61 -13.75 -8.00
N MET A 132 -1.12 -12.88 -7.12
CA MET A 132 -2.57 -12.70 -6.96
C MET A 132 -3.24 -12.21 -8.26
N ALA A 133 -2.58 -11.32 -9.01
CA ALA A 133 -3.11 -10.85 -10.29
C ALA A 133 -3.34 -11.99 -11.29
N ILE A 134 -2.44 -12.98 -11.31
CA ILE A 134 -2.57 -14.17 -12.18
C ILE A 134 -3.74 -15.04 -11.75
N GLU A 135 -3.85 -15.35 -10.46
CA GLU A 135 -4.91 -16.21 -9.93
C GLU A 135 -6.30 -15.56 -10.01
N LEU A 136 -6.38 -14.24 -9.91
CA LEU A 136 -7.62 -13.48 -9.89
C LEU A 136 -8.10 -13.03 -11.28
N GLU A 137 -7.22 -13.07 -12.29
CA GLU A 137 -7.55 -12.63 -13.66
C GLU A 137 -8.83 -13.29 -14.25
N PRO A 138 -9.06 -14.62 -14.10
CA PRO A 138 -10.26 -15.27 -14.63
C PRO A 138 -11.57 -14.75 -14.02
N TYR A 139 -11.50 -14.09 -12.88
CA TYR A 139 -12.65 -13.58 -12.12
C TYR A 139 -12.83 -12.07 -12.26
N ASN A 140 -12.06 -11.43 -13.15
CA ASN A 140 -12.10 -9.98 -13.36
C ASN A 140 -11.74 -9.15 -12.10
N VAL A 141 -10.95 -9.71 -11.17
CA VAL A 141 -10.40 -9.02 -10.02
C VAL A 141 -8.96 -8.60 -10.34
N LYS A 142 -8.60 -7.38 -10.00
CA LYS A 142 -7.27 -6.81 -10.26
C LYS A 142 -6.47 -6.69 -8.98
N SER A 143 -5.16 -6.89 -9.08
CA SER A 143 -4.20 -6.66 -7.99
C SER A 143 -3.11 -5.75 -8.51
N ILE A 144 -2.90 -4.60 -7.84
CA ILE A 144 -1.96 -3.55 -8.27
C ILE A 144 -1.13 -3.11 -7.07
N THR A 145 0.18 -2.96 -7.27
CA THR A 145 1.06 -2.31 -6.29
C THR A 145 1.08 -0.81 -6.53
N LEU A 146 0.80 -0.03 -5.49
CA LEU A 146 0.89 1.43 -5.48
C LEU A 146 2.12 1.85 -4.67
N SER A 147 3.04 2.58 -5.28
CA SER A 147 4.28 3.01 -4.64
C SER A 147 4.45 4.54 -4.69
N PRO A 148 4.63 5.20 -3.55
CA PRO A 148 5.17 6.56 -3.52
C PRO A 148 6.59 6.58 -4.09
N VAL A 149 6.96 7.69 -4.73
CA VAL A 149 8.31 7.85 -5.31
C VAL A 149 9.35 8.17 -4.23
N GLY A 150 9.03 9.12 -3.35
CA GLY A 150 9.92 9.61 -2.30
C GLY A 150 9.60 9.09 -0.89
N GLY A 151 8.76 8.06 -0.78
CA GLY A 151 8.18 7.62 0.49
C GLY A 151 6.97 8.46 0.90
N CYS A 152 6.17 7.94 1.83
CA CYS A 152 4.99 8.62 2.34
C CYS A 152 5.29 9.28 3.69
N VAL A 153 4.98 10.57 3.83
CA VAL A 153 5.07 11.28 5.10
C VAL A 153 3.91 10.89 5.99
N THR A 154 4.22 10.32 7.14
CA THR A 154 3.25 9.87 8.13
C THR A 154 3.61 10.43 9.51
N GLU A 155 2.84 10.10 10.52
CA GLU A 155 3.12 10.49 11.91
C GLU A 155 4.44 9.93 12.45
N ILE A 156 4.90 8.79 11.90
CA ILE A 156 6.12 8.10 12.32
C ILE A 156 7.27 8.21 11.33
N ALA A 157 7.03 8.76 10.14
CA ALA A 157 8.01 8.87 9.07
C ALA A 157 7.94 10.26 8.41
N SER A 158 9.11 10.88 8.24
CA SER A 158 9.24 12.16 7.53
C SER A 158 10.38 12.06 6.53
N PHE A 159 10.11 12.43 5.28
CA PHE A 159 11.08 12.44 4.19
C PHE A 159 11.08 13.82 3.55
N PRO A 160 12.24 14.40 3.19
CA PRO A 160 12.32 15.76 2.64
C PRO A 160 11.44 16.00 1.42
N ASP A 161 11.35 15.02 0.51
CA ASP A 161 10.55 15.06 -0.71
C ASP A 161 9.38 14.07 -0.67
N GLY A 162 8.97 13.66 0.55
CA GLY A 162 7.94 12.67 0.75
C GLY A 162 6.56 13.13 0.26
N GLU A 163 5.74 12.17 -0.08
CA GLU A 163 4.36 12.38 -0.49
C GLU A 163 3.44 12.42 0.72
N SER A 164 2.42 13.29 0.73
CA SER A 164 1.42 13.27 1.79
C SER A 164 0.56 12.01 1.73
N THR A 165 -0.01 11.60 2.86
CA THR A 165 -1.00 10.52 2.89
C THR A 165 -2.23 10.84 2.03
N ASP A 166 -2.59 12.12 1.91
CA ASP A 166 -3.66 12.59 1.04
C ASP A 166 -3.34 12.38 -0.45
N PHE A 167 -2.10 12.65 -0.86
CA PHE A 167 -1.67 12.43 -2.24
C PHE A 167 -1.67 10.94 -2.62
N VAL A 168 -1.18 10.08 -1.73
CA VAL A 168 -1.23 8.62 -1.91
C VAL A 168 -2.68 8.12 -1.92
N GLY A 169 -3.54 8.69 -1.05
CA GLY A 169 -4.98 8.40 -1.04
C GLY A 169 -5.66 8.79 -2.35
N LYS A 170 -5.35 9.98 -2.91
CA LYS A 170 -5.86 10.41 -4.23
C LYS A 170 -5.46 9.44 -5.35
N ALA A 171 -4.27 8.87 -5.29
CA ALA A 171 -3.84 7.86 -6.26
C ALA A 171 -4.67 6.57 -6.17
N ALA A 172 -4.95 6.09 -4.95
CA ALA A 172 -5.82 4.94 -4.73
C ALA A 172 -7.26 5.20 -5.23
N VAL A 173 -7.82 6.38 -4.93
CA VAL A 173 -9.14 6.82 -5.43
C VAL A 173 -9.15 6.92 -6.96
N ALA A 174 -8.08 7.42 -7.58
CA ALA A 174 -7.99 7.50 -9.03
C ALA A 174 -8.02 6.10 -9.70
N LEU A 175 -7.35 5.12 -9.11
CA LEU A 175 -7.44 3.73 -9.57
C LEU A 175 -8.85 3.16 -9.41
N ALA A 176 -9.53 3.47 -8.30
CA ALA A 176 -10.86 2.94 -7.99
C ALA A 176 -11.98 3.57 -8.82
N GLU A 177 -11.91 4.87 -9.11
CA GLU A 177 -13.03 5.63 -9.67
C GLU A 177 -12.80 6.16 -11.09
N LYS A 178 -11.54 6.42 -11.47
CA LYS A 178 -11.22 7.05 -12.76
C LYS A 178 -10.61 6.10 -13.78
N ALA A 179 -9.90 5.05 -13.33
CA ALA A 179 -9.27 4.11 -14.24
C ALA A 179 -10.31 3.25 -14.96
N SER A 180 -10.22 3.16 -16.28
CA SER A 180 -11.03 2.23 -17.07
C SER A 180 -10.62 0.78 -16.82
N GLN A 181 -11.48 -0.17 -17.21
CA GLN A 181 -11.18 -1.60 -17.07
C GLN A 181 -9.98 -2.03 -17.91
N GLU A 182 -9.75 -1.40 -19.07
CA GLU A 182 -8.60 -1.62 -19.92
C GLU A 182 -7.31 -1.14 -19.23
N GLU A 183 -7.34 0.04 -18.63
CA GLU A 183 -6.21 0.58 -17.88
C GLU A 183 -5.89 -0.25 -16.63
N LEU A 184 -6.90 -0.68 -15.89
CA LEU A 184 -6.71 -1.59 -14.75
C LEU A 184 -6.12 -2.94 -15.21
N LYS A 185 -6.54 -3.45 -16.37
CA LYS A 185 -5.97 -4.67 -16.95
C LYS A 185 -4.51 -4.48 -17.36
N GLU A 186 -4.15 -3.34 -17.92
CA GLU A 186 -2.75 -3.02 -18.26
C GLU A 186 -1.87 -2.90 -17.02
N MET A 187 -2.40 -2.41 -15.91
CA MET A 187 -1.70 -2.25 -14.63
C MET A 187 -1.73 -3.50 -13.75
N ASN A 188 -2.55 -4.51 -14.08
CA ASN A 188 -2.72 -5.71 -13.26
C ASN A 188 -1.41 -6.45 -13.05
N GLY A 189 -1.09 -6.77 -11.80
CA GLY A 189 0.15 -7.43 -11.39
C GLY A 189 1.40 -6.55 -11.41
N LYS A 190 1.24 -5.24 -11.62
CA LYS A 190 2.37 -4.32 -11.75
C LYS A 190 2.44 -3.32 -10.62
N LEU A 191 3.65 -2.79 -10.42
CA LEU A 191 3.89 -1.62 -9.60
C LEU A 191 3.62 -0.35 -10.44
N VAL A 192 2.78 0.53 -9.90
CA VAL A 192 2.51 1.85 -10.44
C VAL A 192 2.93 2.93 -9.43
N PHE A 193 3.50 4.01 -9.91
CA PHE A 193 3.86 5.13 -9.06
C PHE A 193 2.71 6.12 -8.91
N THR A 194 2.53 6.63 -7.69
CA THR A 194 1.56 7.69 -7.37
C THR A 194 1.70 8.89 -8.29
N ALA A 195 2.94 9.31 -8.58
CA ALA A 195 3.23 10.44 -9.46
C ALA A 195 2.80 10.21 -10.91
N GLU A 196 2.91 8.98 -11.43
CA GLU A 196 2.42 8.63 -12.79
C GLU A 196 0.89 8.68 -12.86
N LEU A 197 0.22 8.23 -11.81
CA LEU A 197 -1.24 8.34 -11.70
C LEU A 197 -1.69 9.80 -11.55
N ALA A 198 -0.93 10.62 -10.82
CA ALA A 198 -1.22 12.04 -10.66
C ALA A 198 -1.12 12.80 -11.99
N GLU A 199 -0.13 12.49 -12.84
CA GLU A 199 -0.04 13.03 -14.20
C GLU A 199 -1.24 12.58 -15.05
N LYS A 200 -1.56 11.29 -14.99
CA LYS A 200 -2.60 10.70 -15.84
C LYS A 200 -4.02 11.13 -15.48
N TYR A 201 -4.30 11.24 -14.18
CA TYR A 201 -5.65 11.51 -13.66
C TYR A 201 -5.83 12.93 -13.09
N GLU A 202 -4.84 13.79 -13.30
CA GLU A 202 -4.87 15.22 -12.99
C GLU A 202 -5.21 15.52 -11.53
N PHE A 203 -4.39 15.01 -10.60
CA PHE A 203 -4.43 15.39 -9.21
C PHE A 203 -3.05 15.84 -8.71
N PHE A 204 -3.01 16.64 -7.65
CA PHE A 204 -1.80 17.30 -7.19
C PHE A 204 -1.59 17.09 -5.69
N GLU A 205 -0.32 17.25 -5.27
CA GLU A 205 0.05 17.36 -3.86
C GLU A 205 -0.60 18.61 -3.25
N ASN A 206 -0.92 18.55 -1.96
CA ASN A 206 -1.47 19.71 -1.26
C ASN A 206 -0.47 20.86 -1.30
N GLY A 207 -0.93 22.02 -1.81
CA GLY A 207 -0.10 23.21 -2.00
C GLY A 207 0.69 23.26 -3.31
N ASP A 208 0.72 22.20 -4.11
CA ASP A 208 1.29 22.24 -5.46
C ASP A 208 0.27 22.77 -6.47
N THR A 209 0.34 24.06 -6.74
CA THR A 209 -0.54 24.71 -7.71
C THR A 209 0.02 24.73 -9.13
N THR A 210 1.28 24.37 -9.31
CA THR A 210 2.00 24.43 -10.59
C THR A 210 2.25 23.05 -11.21
N GLY A 211 2.17 21.98 -10.41
CA GLY A 211 2.54 20.63 -10.81
C GLY A 211 4.05 20.37 -10.86
N GLU A 212 4.87 21.33 -10.40
CA GLU A 212 6.34 21.19 -10.43
C GLU A 212 6.85 20.07 -9.51
N ILE A 213 6.22 19.91 -8.32
CA ILE A 213 6.55 18.84 -7.37
C ILE A 213 6.31 17.49 -8.04
N ASN A 214 5.16 17.33 -8.69
CA ASN A 214 4.82 16.08 -9.37
C ASN A 214 5.71 15.81 -10.58
N ALA A 215 6.07 16.82 -11.36
CA ALA A 215 7.00 16.67 -12.50
C ALA A 215 8.38 16.15 -12.06
N SER A 216 8.88 16.60 -10.91
CA SER A 216 10.13 16.08 -10.32
C SER A 216 10.00 14.60 -9.94
N ARG A 217 8.89 14.22 -9.29
CA ARG A 217 8.61 12.82 -8.90
C ARG A 217 8.47 11.89 -10.12
N ILE A 218 7.80 12.34 -11.19
CA ILE A 218 7.69 11.59 -12.43
C ILE A 218 9.06 11.31 -13.05
N LYS A 219 9.92 12.32 -13.07
CA LYS A 219 11.29 12.13 -13.56
C LYS A 219 12.03 11.07 -12.72
N ALA A 220 11.95 11.14 -11.40
CA ALA A 220 12.56 10.16 -10.51
C ALA A 220 11.97 8.75 -10.73
N ALA A 221 10.65 8.61 -10.86
CA ALA A 221 9.98 7.34 -11.14
C ALA A 221 10.48 6.70 -12.45
N ARG A 222 10.60 7.49 -13.51
CA ARG A 222 11.11 7.03 -14.81
C ARG A 222 12.59 6.61 -14.76
N GLU A 223 13.40 7.25 -13.94
CA GLU A 223 14.80 6.86 -13.74
C GLU A 223 14.89 5.54 -12.96
N MET A 224 14.08 5.35 -11.94
CA MET A 224 14.04 4.12 -11.13
C MET A 224 13.64 2.88 -11.95
N ARG A 225 12.83 3.03 -13.00
CA ARG A 225 12.45 1.92 -13.89
C ARG A 225 13.54 1.46 -14.85
N LYS A 226 14.68 2.17 -14.92
CA LYS A 226 15.80 1.82 -15.82
C LYS A 226 16.79 0.83 -15.21
N VAL A 227 16.62 0.51 -13.94
CA VAL A 227 17.43 -0.44 -13.19
C VAL A 227 16.66 -1.75 -13.07
#